data_2ec8bf74b24ef9fcbc3282be18921302
#
_entry.id   2ec8bf74b24ef9fcbc3282be18921302
#
_cell.length_a   1.000
_cell.length_b   1.000
_cell.length_c   1.000
_cell.angle_alpha   90.00
_cell.angle_beta   90.00
_cell.angle_gamma   90.00
#
_symmetry.space_group_name_H-M   'P 1'
#
loop_
_entity.id
_entity.type
_entity.pdbx_description
1 polymer ?
#
loop_
_entity_poly.entity_id
_entity_poly.type
_entity_poly.pdbx_seq_one_letter_code
_entity_poly.pdbx_strand_id
1 'polypeptide(L)'
;SYLLEDHVVTHNTTFAAHACAEIQKQGRIAGYIDTEQAVDPDYMTSLGVDMSSDKFVLSQADTAEMALTIIRRMLDCPEIGVIVLDSIAALVPKARIDGEVGDAVIALVARLMSAELPIIAQKAKKNQTLVIFINQYRLP
;
A
#
# COMPACT_ATOMS: atom_id res chain seq x y z
N SER A 1 2.33 12.69 8.08
CA SER A 1 3.59 13.42 7.83
C SER A 1 4.65 12.99 8.82
N TYR A 2 5.91 13.03 8.45
CA TYR A 2 7.05 12.72 9.31
C TYR A 2 8.22 13.65 8.99
N LEU A 3 9.13 13.80 9.96
CA LEU A 3 10.35 14.61 9.84
C LEU A 3 11.50 13.70 9.42
N LEU A 4 12.22 14.08 8.38
CA LEU A 4 13.52 13.48 8.02
C LEU A 4 14.64 14.20 8.77
N GLU A 5 15.83 13.59 8.82
CA GLU A 5 16.99 14.15 9.54
C GLU A 5 17.35 15.59 9.13
N ASP A 6 17.04 15.98 7.91
CA ASP A 6 17.24 17.35 7.38
C ASP A 6 16.09 18.32 7.65
N HIS A 7 15.20 18.00 8.58
CA HIS A 7 13.99 18.79 8.91
C HIS A 7 13.00 18.97 7.74
N VAL A 8 13.04 18.10 6.74
CA VAL A 8 12.06 18.09 5.66
C VAL A 8 10.81 17.41 6.14
N VAL A 9 9.68 18.15 6.16
CA VAL A 9 8.36 17.57 6.43
C VAL A 9 7.81 17.03 5.12
N THR A 10 7.48 15.75 5.09
CA THR A 10 6.86 15.12 3.93
C THR A 10 5.61 14.36 4.33
N HIS A 11 4.72 14.16 3.37
CA HIS A 11 3.57 13.27 3.52
C HIS A 11 3.94 11.85 3.08
N ASN A 12 3.39 10.85 3.75
CA ASN A 12 3.66 9.44 3.44
C ASN A 12 3.32 9.09 1.99
N THR A 13 2.20 9.60 1.49
CA THR A 13 1.77 9.42 0.10
C THR A 13 2.76 10.04 -0.90
N THR A 14 3.34 11.21 -0.59
CA THR A 14 4.38 11.84 -1.42
C THR A 14 5.62 10.96 -1.54
N PHE A 15 6.08 10.39 -0.43
CA PHE A 15 7.21 9.46 -0.44
C PHE A 15 6.91 8.22 -1.28
N ALA A 16 5.73 7.63 -1.10
CA ALA A 16 5.31 6.46 -1.88
C ALA A 16 5.20 6.78 -3.38
N ALA A 17 4.70 7.97 -3.75
CA ALA A 17 4.64 8.42 -5.14
C ALA A 17 6.04 8.52 -5.77
N HIS A 18 7.01 9.08 -5.05
CA HIS A 18 8.40 9.11 -5.53
C HIS A 18 8.99 7.71 -5.72
N ALA A 19 8.71 6.77 -4.83
CA ALA A 19 9.13 5.39 -4.99
C ALA A 19 8.51 4.74 -6.24
N CYS A 20 7.23 5.01 -6.53
CA CYS A 20 6.57 4.57 -7.76
C CYS A 20 7.26 5.14 -9.00
N ALA A 21 7.52 6.45 -9.02
CA ALA A 21 8.20 7.10 -10.14
C ALA A 21 9.60 6.52 -10.40
N GLU A 22 10.37 6.26 -9.34
CA GLU A 22 11.72 5.68 -9.48
C GLU A 22 11.70 4.25 -10.01
N ILE A 23 10.74 3.43 -9.58
CA ILE A 23 10.57 2.07 -10.11
C ILE A 23 10.18 2.09 -11.59
N GLN A 24 9.32 3.02 -11.99
CA GLN A 24 8.92 3.19 -13.39
C GLN A 24 10.10 3.60 -14.29
N LYS A 25 11.01 4.42 -13.79
CA LYS A 25 12.27 4.75 -14.51
C LYS A 25 13.16 3.53 -14.76
N GLN A 26 13.04 2.50 -13.92
CA GLN A 26 13.74 1.22 -14.09
C GLN A 26 13.00 0.27 -15.03
N GLY A 27 11.92 0.71 -15.68
CA GLY A 27 11.13 -0.10 -16.61
C GLY A 27 10.17 -1.08 -15.93
N ARG A 28 9.91 -0.91 -14.63
CA ARG A 28 9.00 -1.78 -13.86
C ARG A 28 7.68 -1.06 -13.56
N ILE A 29 6.68 -1.84 -13.22
CA ILE A 29 5.32 -1.37 -12.92
C ILE A 29 5.21 -1.02 -11.45
N ALA A 30 4.48 0.05 -11.13
CA ALA A 30 4.08 0.39 -9.77
C ALA A 30 2.65 -0.09 -9.49
N GLY A 31 2.48 -0.85 -8.43
CA GLY A 31 1.18 -1.24 -7.88
C GLY A 31 0.80 -0.33 -6.70
N TYR A 32 -0.43 0.14 -6.67
CA TYR A 32 -0.92 1.01 -5.61
C TYR A 32 -2.31 0.57 -5.16
N ILE A 33 -2.46 0.30 -3.89
CA ILE A 33 -3.72 -0.11 -3.27
C ILE A 33 -4.21 1.05 -2.41
N ASP A 34 -5.23 1.74 -2.90
CA ASP A 34 -5.84 2.90 -2.26
C ASP A 34 -7.05 2.48 -1.45
N THR A 35 -6.88 2.43 -0.13
CA THR A 35 -7.96 2.04 0.80
C THR A 35 -8.79 3.24 1.27
N GLU A 36 -8.30 4.46 1.05
CA GLU A 36 -8.98 5.70 1.43
C GLU A 36 -9.74 6.34 0.26
N GLN A 37 -9.53 5.81 -0.97
CA GLN A 37 -10.07 6.37 -2.21
C GLN A 37 -9.70 7.84 -2.39
N ALA A 38 -8.46 8.17 -2.09
CA ALA A 38 -7.95 9.53 -2.03
C ALA A 38 -6.81 9.83 -3.00
N VAL A 39 -6.47 8.88 -3.89
CA VAL A 39 -5.42 9.10 -4.90
C VAL A 39 -5.87 10.17 -5.88
N ASP A 40 -5.09 11.23 -5.95
CA ASP A 40 -5.24 12.30 -6.94
C ASP A 40 -4.26 12.05 -8.10
N PRO A 41 -4.76 11.72 -9.31
CA PRO A 41 -3.90 11.43 -10.46
C PRO A 41 -3.05 12.62 -10.89
N ASP A 42 -3.57 13.84 -10.79
CA ASP A 42 -2.83 15.05 -11.18
C ASP A 42 -1.68 15.31 -10.22
N TYR A 43 -1.91 15.10 -8.92
CA TYR A 43 -0.85 15.19 -7.92
C TYR A 43 0.22 14.12 -8.12
N MET A 44 -0.17 12.87 -8.34
CA MET A 44 0.76 11.77 -8.64
C MET A 44 1.62 12.08 -9.87
N THR A 45 1.00 12.58 -10.94
CA THR A 45 1.68 12.97 -12.16
C THR A 45 2.66 14.13 -11.92
N SER A 46 2.30 15.11 -11.09
CA SER A 46 3.19 16.22 -10.72
C SER A 46 4.45 15.75 -9.99
N LEU A 47 4.39 14.62 -9.32
CA LEU A 47 5.52 13.97 -8.64
C LEU A 47 6.33 13.03 -9.54
N GLY A 48 5.99 12.95 -10.82
CA GLY A 48 6.71 12.17 -11.82
C GLY A 48 6.19 10.74 -12.01
N VAL A 49 5.03 10.40 -11.45
CA VAL A 49 4.41 9.09 -11.66
C VAL A 49 3.72 9.06 -13.03
N ASP A 50 4.04 8.06 -13.83
CA ASP A 50 3.30 7.74 -15.05
C ASP A 50 2.05 6.95 -14.68
N MET A 51 0.88 7.57 -14.83
CA MET A 51 -0.41 7.00 -14.45
C MET A 51 -1.06 6.13 -15.54
N SER A 52 -0.35 5.86 -16.64
CA SER A 52 -0.86 4.97 -17.70
C SER A 52 -1.05 3.53 -17.17
N SER A 53 -2.08 2.85 -17.66
CA SER A 53 -2.53 1.55 -17.14
C SER A 53 -1.53 0.40 -17.31
N ASP A 54 -0.55 0.54 -18.18
CA ASP A 54 0.54 -0.40 -18.39
C ASP A 54 1.74 -0.15 -17.44
N LYS A 55 1.75 0.97 -16.73
CA LYS A 55 2.84 1.39 -15.84
C LYS A 55 2.41 1.59 -14.39
N PHE A 56 1.14 1.82 -14.16
CA PHE A 56 0.58 2.06 -12.84
C PHE A 56 -0.72 1.27 -12.65
N VAL A 57 -0.70 0.32 -11.73
CA VAL A 57 -1.86 -0.51 -11.40
C VAL A 57 -2.49 0.03 -10.11
N LEU A 58 -3.59 0.75 -10.27
CA LEU A 58 -4.38 1.25 -9.14
C LEU A 58 -5.47 0.24 -8.81
N SER A 59 -5.52 -0.19 -7.56
CA SER A 59 -6.57 -1.04 -7.01
C SER A 59 -7.19 -0.39 -5.78
N GLN A 60 -8.47 -0.66 -5.57
CA GLN A 60 -9.19 -0.29 -4.36
C GLN A 60 -9.54 -1.55 -3.58
N ALA A 61 -9.51 -1.46 -2.26
CA ALA A 61 -9.85 -2.56 -1.38
C ALA A 61 -10.77 -2.09 -0.26
N ASP A 62 -11.91 -2.74 -0.16
CA ASP A 62 -12.92 -2.41 0.86
C ASP A 62 -12.65 -3.12 2.20
N THR A 63 -11.86 -4.21 2.17
CA THR A 63 -11.54 -5.00 3.35
C THR A 63 -10.04 -5.29 3.45
N ALA A 64 -9.59 -5.57 4.68
CA ALA A 64 -8.22 -5.97 4.94
C ALA A 64 -7.86 -7.27 4.19
N GLU A 65 -8.76 -8.24 4.18
CA GLU A 65 -8.60 -9.52 3.48
C GLU A 65 -8.44 -9.31 1.97
N MET A 66 -9.23 -8.41 1.39
CA MET A 66 -9.15 -8.06 -0.04
C MET A 66 -7.81 -7.38 -0.36
N ALA A 67 -7.38 -6.42 0.46
CA ALA A 67 -6.11 -5.72 0.28
C ALA A 67 -4.92 -6.71 0.28
N LEU A 68 -4.87 -7.62 1.25
CA LEU A 68 -3.82 -8.64 1.35
C LEU A 68 -3.85 -9.61 0.17
N THR A 69 -5.03 -9.99 -0.30
CA THR A 69 -5.18 -10.82 -1.50
C THR A 69 -4.64 -10.12 -2.75
N ILE A 70 -4.92 -8.83 -2.90
CA ILE A 70 -4.42 -8.02 -4.02
C ILE A 70 -2.89 -7.93 -3.96
N ILE A 71 -2.30 -7.67 -2.80
CA ILE A 71 -0.83 -7.64 -2.61
C ILE A 71 -0.22 -8.97 -3.06
N ARG A 72 -0.78 -10.10 -2.62
CA ARG A 72 -0.26 -11.42 -3.00
C ARG A 72 -0.30 -11.65 -4.51
N ARG A 73 -1.39 -11.25 -5.16
CA ARG A 73 -1.52 -11.35 -6.63
C ARG A 73 -0.53 -10.45 -7.36
N MET A 74 -0.34 -9.22 -6.89
CA MET A 74 0.66 -8.31 -7.45
C MET A 74 2.08 -8.87 -7.29
N LEU A 75 2.37 -9.53 -6.16
CA LEU A 75 3.66 -10.19 -5.93
C LEU A 75 3.90 -11.42 -6.81
N ASP A 76 2.87 -11.99 -7.42
CA ASP A 76 3.01 -13.07 -8.39
C ASP A 76 3.38 -12.53 -9.81
N CYS A 77 3.39 -11.21 -10.00
CA CYS A 77 3.77 -10.54 -11.24
C CYS A 77 5.20 -9.96 -11.11
N PRO A 78 6.21 -10.56 -11.75
CA PRO A 78 7.60 -10.12 -11.61
C PRO A 78 7.87 -8.71 -12.16
N GLU A 79 7.01 -8.21 -13.05
CA GLU A 79 7.11 -6.88 -13.65
C GLU A 79 6.82 -5.77 -12.64
N ILE A 80 6.08 -6.08 -11.55
CA ILE A 80 5.78 -5.11 -10.50
C ILE A 80 7.00 -4.94 -9.59
N GLY A 81 7.53 -3.72 -9.54
CA GLY A 81 8.73 -3.40 -8.76
C GLY A 81 8.45 -2.75 -7.41
N VAL A 82 7.29 -2.15 -7.25
CA VAL A 82 6.83 -1.58 -5.98
C VAL A 82 5.34 -1.83 -5.79
N ILE A 83 4.94 -2.11 -4.57
CA ILE A 83 3.53 -2.21 -4.16
C ILE A 83 3.34 -1.29 -2.96
N VAL A 84 2.40 -0.37 -3.05
CA VAL A 84 2.04 0.55 -1.97
C VAL A 84 0.66 0.19 -1.44
N LEU A 85 0.50 0.08 -0.14
CA LEU A 85 -0.79 0.03 0.56
C LEU A 85 -0.99 1.33 1.33
N ASP A 86 -1.93 2.13 0.91
CA ASP A 86 -2.25 3.44 1.52
C ASP A 86 -3.72 3.50 1.93
N SER A 87 -4.07 3.26 3.18
CA SER A 87 -3.21 3.02 4.33
C SER A 87 -3.74 1.83 5.17
N ILE A 88 -2.87 1.26 6.03
CA ILE A 88 -3.30 0.21 6.99
C ILE A 88 -4.39 0.75 7.93
N ALA A 89 -4.30 2.02 8.32
CA ALA A 89 -5.23 2.65 9.25
C ALA A 89 -6.69 2.67 8.74
N ALA A 90 -6.89 2.65 7.43
CA ALA A 90 -8.21 2.63 6.80
C ALA A 90 -8.75 1.21 6.57
N LEU A 91 -7.95 0.17 6.81
CA LEU A 91 -8.38 -1.20 6.61
C LEU A 91 -9.48 -1.60 7.60
N VAL A 92 -10.56 -2.12 7.05
CA VAL A 92 -11.69 -2.66 7.80
C VAL A 92 -11.74 -4.16 7.57
N PRO A 93 -11.76 -5.01 8.62
CA PRO A 93 -11.92 -6.44 8.42
C PRO A 93 -13.33 -6.75 7.93
N LYS A 94 -13.48 -7.80 7.11
CA LYS A 94 -14.76 -8.23 6.57
C LYS A 94 -15.81 -8.46 7.65
N ALA A 95 -15.43 -9.04 8.77
CA ALA A 95 -16.30 -9.28 9.92
C ALA A 95 -17.03 -8.02 10.39
N ARG A 96 -16.39 -6.84 10.33
CA ARG A 96 -17.03 -5.57 10.69
C ARG A 96 -18.08 -5.13 9.68
N ILE A 97 -17.86 -5.38 8.40
CA ILE A 97 -18.83 -5.09 7.34
C ILE A 97 -20.05 -6.00 7.50
N ASP A 98 -19.82 -7.25 7.91
CA ASP A 98 -20.89 -8.23 8.16
C ASP A 98 -21.67 -7.97 9.47
N GLY A 99 -21.35 -6.88 10.21
CA GLY A 99 -22.13 -6.38 11.35
C GLY A 99 -21.53 -6.71 12.73
N GLU A 100 -20.35 -7.32 12.81
CA GLU A 100 -19.68 -7.53 14.09
C GLU A 100 -19.07 -6.22 14.64
N VAL A 101 -19.28 -5.93 15.91
CA VAL A 101 -18.79 -4.72 16.59
C VAL A 101 -18.01 -5.10 17.84
N GLY A 102 -16.87 -4.44 18.06
CA GLY A 102 -16.11 -4.53 19.32
C GLY A 102 -14.59 -4.58 19.11
N ASP A 103 -13.86 -4.62 20.25
CA ASP A 103 -12.39 -4.63 20.30
C ASP A 103 -11.78 -5.84 19.57
N ALA A 104 -12.49 -6.96 19.50
CA ALA A 104 -12.10 -8.15 18.76
C ALA A 104 -11.86 -7.87 17.26
N VAL A 105 -12.60 -6.93 16.69
CA VAL A 105 -12.50 -6.54 15.27
C VAL A 105 -11.21 -5.78 14.99
N ILE A 106 -10.77 -4.93 15.92
CA ILE A 106 -9.49 -4.18 15.79
C ILE A 106 -8.32 -5.15 15.84
N ALA A 107 -8.35 -6.12 16.76
CA ALA A 107 -7.32 -7.14 16.89
C ALA A 107 -7.25 -8.05 15.65
N LEU A 108 -8.33 -8.19 14.88
CA LEU A 108 -8.37 -9.05 13.71
C LEU A 108 -7.45 -8.53 12.59
N VAL A 109 -7.43 -7.22 12.32
CA VAL A 109 -6.52 -6.63 11.31
C VAL A 109 -5.06 -6.91 11.69
N ALA A 110 -4.71 -6.73 12.95
CA ALA A 110 -3.36 -7.00 13.43
C ALA A 110 -2.98 -8.49 13.28
N ARG A 111 -3.90 -9.40 13.52
CA ARG A 111 -3.70 -10.84 13.33
C ARG A 111 -3.52 -11.20 11.85
N LEU A 112 -4.35 -10.64 10.98
CA LEU A 112 -4.24 -10.83 9.52
C LEU A 112 -2.89 -10.34 9.02
N MET A 113 -2.48 -9.14 9.40
CA MET A 113 -1.17 -8.59 9.04
C MET A 113 -0.03 -9.47 9.54
N SER A 114 -0.08 -9.90 10.80
CA SER A 114 0.97 -10.77 11.39
C SER A 114 1.07 -12.13 10.68
N ALA A 115 -0.03 -12.69 10.23
CA ALA A 115 -0.03 -13.95 9.48
C ALA A 115 0.49 -13.77 8.03
N GLU A 116 0.16 -12.67 7.38
CA GLU A 116 0.46 -12.44 5.96
C GLU A 116 1.85 -11.82 5.72
N LEU A 117 2.36 -10.98 6.62
CA LEU A 117 3.63 -10.28 6.45
C LEU A 117 4.82 -11.21 6.14
N PRO A 118 5.00 -12.37 6.79
CA PRO A 118 6.09 -13.29 6.44
C PRO A 118 5.98 -13.83 5.01
N ILE A 119 4.76 -14.11 4.55
CA ILE A 119 4.50 -14.61 3.19
C ILE A 119 4.79 -13.51 2.16
N ILE A 120 4.32 -12.30 2.44
CA ILE A 120 4.56 -11.11 1.60
C ILE A 120 6.07 -10.84 1.51
N ALA A 121 6.78 -10.86 2.63
CA ALA A 121 8.22 -10.61 2.67
C ALA A 121 9.01 -11.65 1.84
N GLN A 122 8.63 -12.93 1.94
CA GLN A 122 9.27 -14.00 1.15
C GLN A 122 9.06 -13.81 -0.35
N LYS A 123 7.82 -13.52 -0.78
CA LYS A 123 7.50 -13.28 -2.18
C LYS A 123 8.17 -12.01 -2.71
N ALA A 124 8.14 -10.93 -1.92
CA ALA A 124 8.78 -9.66 -2.27
C ALA A 124 10.29 -9.83 -2.49
N LYS A 125 10.96 -10.56 -1.59
CA LYS A 125 12.38 -10.88 -1.75
C LYS A 125 12.66 -11.68 -3.02
N LYS A 126 11.84 -12.69 -3.31
CA LYS A 126 12.01 -13.54 -4.51
C LYS A 126 11.92 -12.72 -5.80
N ASN A 127 10.98 -11.80 -5.89
CA ASN A 127 10.73 -10.99 -7.09
C ASN A 127 11.43 -9.63 -7.07
N GLN A 128 12.22 -9.34 -6.03
CA GLN A 128 12.86 -8.03 -5.84
C GLN A 128 11.83 -6.88 -5.93
N THR A 129 10.70 -7.06 -5.28
CA THR A 129 9.61 -6.09 -5.21
C THR A 129 9.68 -5.38 -3.86
N LEU A 130 9.67 -4.05 -3.88
CA LEU A 130 9.53 -3.23 -2.68
C LEU A 130 8.05 -3.20 -2.27
N VAL A 131 7.74 -3.49 -1.01
CA VAL A 131 6.38 -3.35 -0.47
C VAL A 131 6.40 -2.26 0.59
N ILE A 132 5.57 -1.24 0.39
CA ILE A 132 5.43 -0.08 1.28
C ILE A 132 4.04 -0.13 1.93
N PHE A 133 4.04 -0.19 3.25
CA PHE A 133 2.81 -0.06 4.05
C PHE A 133 2.79 1.32 4.69
N ILE A 134 1.80 2.13 4.32
CA ILE A 134 1.56 3.42 4.96
C ILE A 134 0.65 3.21 6.16
N ASN A 135 1.04 3.78 7.29
CA ASN A 135 0.21 3.78 8.49
C ASN A 135 0.15 5.19 9.08
N GLN A 136 -0.91 5.46 9.83
CA GLN A 136 -1.08 6.71 10.56
C GLN A 136 -0.74 6.49 12.03
N TYR A 137 0.13 7.34 12.55
CA TYR A 137 0.37 7.37 13.99
C TYR A 137 -0.80 8.08 14.67
N ARG A 138 -1.46 7.38 15.59
CA ARG A 138 -2.48 7.97 16.45
C ARG A 138 -1.87 8.15 17.83
N LEU A 139 -1.86 9.38 18.31
CA LEU A 139 -1.56 9.64 19.72
C LEU A 139 -2.64 8.98 20.58
N PRO A 140 -2.29 8.42 21.72
CA PRO A 140 -3.22 7.80 22.64
C PRO A 140 -4.20 8.83 23.23
#